data_4099b4f2192039a9803b40492b4ced0b
#
_entry.id   4099b4f2192039a9803b40492b4ced0b
#
_cell.length_a   1.000
_cell.length_b   1.000
_cell.length_c   1.000
_cell.angle_alpha   90.00
_cell.angle_beta   90.00
_cell.angle_gamma   90.00
#
_symmetry.space_group_name_H-M   'P 1'
#
loop_
_entity.id
_entity.type
_entity.pdbx_description
1 polymer ?
#
loop_
_entity_poly.entity_id
_entity_poly.type
_entity_poly.pdbx_seq_one_letter_code
_entity_poly.pdbx_strand_id
1 'polypeptide(L)'
;LEETLCVFGENGMVRLGGMNASTVDVWQFRDEVTDDEYKQDIEEKAPNVYGNGHRSLYYNVIRAVENKTQPYVDLYAGKRAVETVLAIYKSTLTGEKVNLPLTDFESVEMTDIFTKK
;
A
#
# COMPACT_ATOMS: atom_id res chain seq x y z
N LEU A 1 -2.01 17.26 4.28
CA LEU A 1 -2.23 15.82 4.05
C LEU A 1 -0.86 15.17 3.96
N GLU A 2 -0.64 14.12 4.69
CA GLU A 2 0.61 13.36 4.69
C GLU A 2 0.27 11.88 4.66
N GLU A 3 0.94 11.12 3.80
CA GLU A 3 0.86 9.68 3.76
C GLU A 3 2.21 9.11 4.17
N THR A 4 2.23 8.29 5.20
CA THR A 4 3.46 7.69 5.70
C THR A 4 3.37 6.18 5.71
N LEU A 5 4.48 5.53 5.36
CA LEU A 5 4.66 4.09 5.49
C LEU A 5 6.01 3.83 6.16
N CYS A 6 5.99 3.08 7.26
CA CYS A 6 7.21 2.62 7.91
C CYS A 6 7.31 1.10 7.80
N VAL A 7 8.46 0.62 7.36
CA VAL A 7 8.80 -0.81 7.34
C VAL A 7 9.99 -1.03 8.25
N PHE A 8 9.83 -1.92 9.22
CA PHE A 8 10.88 -2.34 10.15
C PHE A 8 11.25 -3.78 9.83
N GLY A 9 12.50 -4.00 9.49
CA GLY A 9 13.07 -5.32 9.24
C GLY A 9 14.21 -5.63 10.21
N GLU A 10 14.70 -6.87 10.20
CA GLU A 10 15.80 -7.29 11.06
C GLU A 10 17.10 -6.52 10.80
N ASN A 11 17.31 -6.08 9.56
CA ASN A 11 18.54 -5.43 9.13
C ASN A 11 18.42 -3.92 8.97
N GLY A 12 17.22 -3.34 9.15
CA GLY A 12 17.08 -1.90 9.00
C GLY A 12 15.63 -1.44 8.94
N MET A 13 15.45 -0.15 8.64
CA MET A 13 14.14 0.45 8.49
C MET A 13 14.09 1.40 7.29
N VAL A 14 12.91 1.48 6.70
CA VAL A 14 12.58 2.46 5.67
C VAL A 14 11.33 3.21 6.11
N ARG A 15 11.35 4.54 5.97
CA ARG A 15 10.17 5.38 6.12
C ARG A 15 9.95 6.20 4.86
N LEU A 16 8.78 6.04 4.29
CA LEU A 16 8.27 6.88 3.24
C LEU A 16 7.36 7.95 3.83
N GLY A 17 7.35 9.13 3.24
CA GLY A 17 6.57 10.27 3.67
C GLY A 17 6.13 11.16 2.51
N GLY A 18 5.75 12.40 2.83
CA GLY A 18 5.27 13.35 1.85
C GLY A 18 3.78 13.22 1.54
N MET A 19 3.33 13.89 0.49
CA MET A 19 1.91 14.01 0.17
C MET A 19 1.26 12.67 -0.26
N ASN A 20 2.05 11.75 -0.81
CA ASN A 20 1.61 10.47 -1.38
C ASN A 20 2.67 9.39 -1.20
N ALA A 21 3.34 9.37 -0.05
CA ALA A 21 4.46 8.47 0.25
C ALA A 21 5.59 8.53 -0.81
N SER A 22 5.82 9.72 -1.41
CA SER A 22 6.76 9.93 -2.51
C SER A 22 8.15 10.39 -2.07
N THR A 23 8.35 10.64 -0.79
CA THR A 23 9.66 10.98 -0.21
C THR A 23 10.21 9.82 0.59
N VAL A 24 11.53 9.71 0.67
CA VAL A 24 12.22 8.74 1.52
C VAL A 24 12.77 9.48 2.73
N ASP A 25 12.02 9.48 3.83
CA ASP A 25 12.39 10.19 5.05
C ASP A 25 13.50 9.47 5.82
N VAL A 26 13.47 8.12 5.82
CA VAL A 26 14.47 7.28 6.46
C VAL A 26 14.80 6.10 5.56
N TRP A 27 16.09 5.90 5.33
CA TRP A 27 16.67 4.74 4.68
C TRP A 27 17.87 4.31 5.51
N GLN A 28 17.71 3.30 6.34
CA GLN A 28 18.74 2.91 7.29
C GLN A 28 18.87 1.39 7.35
N PHE A 29 20.04 0.89 7.04
CA PHE A 29 20.38 -0.54 7.13
C PHE A 29 21.66 -0.74 7.95
N ARG A 30 21.78 -1.90 8.58
CA ARG A 30 22.89 -2.23 9.53
C ARG A 30 24.25 -2.21 8.85
N ASP A 31 24.34 -2.72 7.62
CA ASP A 31 25.56 -2.97 6.89
C ASP A 31 25.77 -2.06 5.68
N GLU A 32 24.87 -1.11 5.45
CA GLU A 32 24.98 -0.15 4.35
C GLU A 32 25.47 1.20 4.87
N VAL A 33 26.41 1.75 4.14
CA VAL A 33 26.70 3.19 4.21
C VAL A 33 25.42 3.89 3.73
N THR A 34 24.81 4.70 4.57
CA THR A 34 23.64 5.48 4.25
C THR A 34 23.95 6.37 3.05
N ASP A 35 23.55 5.92 1.89
CA ASP A 35 23.88 6.60 0.66
C ASP A 35 22.72 7.53 0.29
N ASP A 36 22.95 8.83 0.46
CA ASP A 36 22.00 9.86 0.02
C ASP A 36 21.74 9.79 -1.50
N GLU A 37 22.62 9.10 -2.24
CA GLU A 37 22.48 8.83 -3.67
C GLU A 37 21.27 7.92 -3.99
N TYR A 38 21.03 6.88 -3.18
CA TYR A 38 19.84 6.02 -3.35
C TYR A 38 18.53 6.75 -3.05
N LYS A 39 18.53 7.72 -2.16
CA LYS A 39 17.33 8.49 -1.85
C LYS A 39 16.89 9.35 -3.02
N GLN A 40 17.84 9.96 -3.74
CA GLN A 40 17.56 10.84 -4.87
C GLN A 40 16.95 10.07 -6.06
N ASP A 41 17.37 8.83 -6.28
CA ASP A 41 16.87 7.99 -7.36
C ASP A 41 15.46 7.42 -7.10
N ILE A 42 15.06 7.35 -5.83
CA ILE A 42 13.76 6.80 -5.42
C ILE A 42 12.72 7.91 -5.26
N GLU A 43 13.14 9.12 -4.90
CA GLU A 43 12.23 10.24 -4.71
C GLU A 43 11.68 10.76 -6.03
N GLU A 44 10.35 10.73 -6.15
CA GLU A 44 9.64 11.25 -7.31
C GLU A 44 8.82 12.47 -6.91
N LYS A 45 9.04 13.61 -7.59
CA LYS A 45 8.18 14.78 -7.42
C LYS A 45 6.81 14.51 -8.02
N ALA A 46 5.87 14.19 -7.16
CA ALA A 46 4.49 14.00 -7.57
C ALA A 46 3.83 15.33 -7.94
N PRO A 47 3.18 15.43 -9.09
CA PRO A 47 2.51 16.66 -9.52
C PRO A 47 1.23 16.96 -8.71
N ASN A 48 0.70 15.98 -8.03
CA ASN A 48 -0.51 16.06 -7.20
C ASN A 48 -0.59 14.86 -6.24
N VAL A 49 -1.65 14.79 -5.45
CA VAL A 49 -1.90 13.73 -4.46
C VAL A 49 -1.99 12.31 -5.04
N TYR A 50 -2.18 12.17 -6.34
CA TYR A 50 -2.30 10.85 -6.99
C TYR A 50 -0.96 10.31 -7.50
N GLY A 51 0.09 11.14 -7.51
CA GLY A 51 1.41 10.76 -8.00
C GLY A 51 1.45 10.38 -9.49
N ASN A 52 2.51 9.69 -9.87
CA ASN A 52 2.73 9.19 -11.26
C ASN A 52 2.44 7.69 -11.43
N GLY A 53 2.10 6.99 -10.34
CA GLY A 53 1.95 5.54 -10.31
C GLY A 53 0.91 4.98 -11.28
N HIS A 54 -0.19 5.70 -11.51
CA HIS A 54 -1.25 5.27 -12.43
C HIS A 54 -0.75 5.05 -13.85
N ARG A 55 0.10 5.95 -14.35
CA ARG A 55 0.65 5.83 -15.70
C ARG A 55 1.47 4.55 -15.87
N SER A 56 2.35 4.28 -14.94
CA SER A 56 3.18 3.07 -14.94
C SER A 56 2.33 1.80 -14.84
N LEU A 57 1.28 1.82 -14.01
CA LEU A 57 0.35 0.72 -13.88
C LEU A 57 -0.38 0.42 -15.19
N TYR A 58 -0.92 1.43 -15.87
CA TYR A 58 -1.59 1.23 -17.16
C TYR A 58 -0.64 0.69 -18.23
N TYR A 59 0.57 1.22 -18.33
CA TYR A 59 1.58 0.67 -19.26
C TYR A 59 1.90 -0.80 -18.95
N ASN A 60 2.02 -1.15 -17.67
CA ASN A 60 2.27 -2.53 -17.26
C ASN A 60 1.12 -3.45 -17.68
N VAL A 61 -0.13 -3.04 -17.47
CA VAL A 61 -1.31 -3.82 -17.88
C VAL A 61 -1.38 -3.97 -19.41
N ILE A 62 -1.16 -2.90 -20.16
CA ILE A 62 -1.14 -2.96 -21.64
C ILE A 62 -0.10 -3.95 -22.11
N ARG A 63 1.14 -3.84 -21.61
CA ARG A 63 2.22 -4.78 -21.96
C ARG A 63 1.91 -6.22 -21.58
N ALA A 64 1.28 -6.43 -20.42
CA ALA A 64 0.89 -7.75 -19.98
C ALA A 64 -0.12 -8.38 -20.95
N VAL A 65 -1.10 -7.61 -21.43
CA VAL A 65 -2.08 -8.06 -22.42
C VAL A 65 -1.41 -8.37 -23.76
N GLU A 66 -0.58 -7.46 -24.27
CA GLU A 66 0.12 -7.62 -25.55
C GLU A 66 1.04 -8.85 -25.58
N ASN A 67 1.76 -9.07 -24.48
CA ASN A 67 2.73 -10.16 -24.35
C ASN A 67 2.14 -11.44 -23.73
N LYS A 68 0.86 -11.45 -23.39
CA LYS A 68 0.17 -12.56 -22.71
C LYS A 68 0.90 -12.99 -21.41
N THR A 69 1.37 -12.01 -20.65
CA THR A 69 2.03 -12.21 -19.35
C THR A 69 1.14 -11.72 -18.21
N GLN A 70 1.54 -11.97 -16.97
CA GLN A 70 0.84 -11.43 -15.81
C GLN A 70 1.26 -9.97 -15.55
N PRO A 71 0.33 -9.08 -15.19
CA PRO A 71 0.67 -7.74 -14.71
C PRO A 71 1.28 -7.81 -13.30
N TYR A 72 1.95 -6.73 -12.86
CA TYR A 72 2.52 -6.63 -11.52
C TYR A 72 1.48 -6.75 -10.41
N VAL A 73 0.32 -6.13 -10.62
CA VAL A 73 -0.82 -6.25 -9.73
C VAL A 73 -1.88 -7.05 -10.44
N ASP A 74 -1.97 -8.33 -10.12
CA ASP A 74 -2.98 -9.24 -10.64
C ASP A 74 -4.28 -9.16 -9.81
N LEU A 75 -5.29 -9.90 -10.26
CA LEU A 75 -6.57 -10.01 -9.56
C LEU A 75 -6.41 -10.48 -8.11
N TYR A 76 -5.49 -11.40 -7.85
CA TYR A 76 -5.28 -11.94 -6.50
C TYR A 76 -4.61 -10.93 -5.59
N ALA A 77 -3.69 -10.12 -6.10
CA ALA A 77 -3.09 -9.01 -5.35
C ALA A 77 -4.15 -7.95 -5.00
N GLY A 78 -4.99 -7.59 -5.95
CA GLY A 78 -6.12 -6.67 -5.71
C GLY A 78 -7.11 -7.23 -4.68
N LYS A 79 -7.48 -8.52 -4.81
CA LYS A 79 -8.33 -9.20 -3.82
C LYS A 79 -7.74 -9.13 -2.42
N ARG A 80 -6.45 -9.47 -2.23
CA ARG A 80 -5.80 -9.42 -0.90
C ARG A 80 -5.81 -8.04 -0.29
N ALA A 81 -5.62 -6.99 -1.09
CA ALA A 81 -5.68 -5.61 -0.60
C ALA A 81 -7.07 -5.26 -0.06
N VAL A 82 -8.13 -5.55 -0.82
CA VAL A 82 -9.51 -5.33 -0.39
C VAL A 82 -9.85 -6.18 0.84
N GLU A 83 -9.46 -7.44 0.85
CA GLU A 83 -9.65 -8.37 1.97
C GLU A 83 -9.02 -7.85 3.26
N THR A 84 -7.84 -7.26 3.18
CA THR A 84 -7.18 -6.66 4.35
C THR A 84 -8.00 -5.50 4.92
N VAL A 85 -8.52 -4.64 4.07
CA VAL A 85 -9.39 -3.52 4.50
C VAL A 85 -10.68 -4.05 5.13
N LEU A 86 -11.31 -5.04 4.54
CA LEU A 86 -12.52 -5.65 5.08
C LEU A 86 -12.26 -6.36 6.42
N ALA A 87 -11.10 -6.99 6.58
CA ALA A 87 -10.70 -7.58 7.87
C ALA A 87 -10.53 -6.55 8.97
N ILE A 88 -9.98 -5.37 8.67
CA ILE A 88 -9.92 -4.23 9.61
C ILE A 88 -11.33 -3.79 10.00
N TYR A 89 -12.23 -3.66 9.04
CA TYR A 89 -13.62 -3.30 9.31
C TYR A 89 -14.31 -4.33 10.19
N LYS A 90 -14.18 -5.62 9.88
CA LYS A 90 -14.74 -6.70 10.69
C LYS A 90 -14.19 -6.68 12.12
N SER A 91 -12.88 -6.53 12.28
CA SER A 91 -12.24 -6.42 13.60
C SER A 91 -12.75 -5.22 14.39
N THR A 92 -12.97 -4.08 13.73
CA THR A 92 -13.54 -2.89 14.35
C THR A 92 -14.98 -3.12 14.80
N LEU A 93 -15.78 -3.81 14.01
CA LEU A 93 -17.18 -4.12 14.29
C LEU A 93 -17.32 -5.10 15.47
N THR A 94 -16.52 -6.16 15.44
CA THR A 94 -16.64 -7.26 16.43
C THR A 94 -15.81 -7.06 17.69
N GLY A 95 -14.77 -6.22 17.63
CA GLY A 95 -13.76 -6.10 18.69
C GLY A 95 -12.82 -7.31 18.78
N GLU A 96 -12.85 -8.21 17.81
CA GLU A 96 -12.11 -9.46 17.83
C GLU A 96 -11.01 -9.52 16.78
N LYS A 97 -10.08 -10.47 16.98
CA LYS A 97 -9.06 -10.82 15.98
C LYS A 97 -9.71 -11.49 14.77
N VAL A 98 -9.38 -11.01 13.59
CA VAL A 98 -9.84 -11.59 12.31
C VAL A 98 -8.71 -12.39 11.67
N ASN A 99 -9.00 -13.61 11.25
CA ASN A 99 -8.08 -14.44 10.48
C ASN A 99 -8.32 -14.28 8.98
N LEU A 100 -7.24 -14.34 8.20
CA LEU A 100 -7.29 -14.36 6.74
C LEU A 100 -7.07 -15.79 6.22
N PRO A 101 -7.66 -16.18 5.10
CA PRO A 101 -8.53 -15.38 4.22
C PRO A 101 -9.89 -15.10 4.83
N LEU A 102 -10.44 -13.92 4.52
CA LEU A 102 -11.77 -13.51 4.95
C LEU A 102 -12.85 -14.16 4.09
N THR A 103 -13.83 -14.82 4.72
CA THR A 103 -14.82 -15.62 3.99
C THR A 103 -16.25 -15.11 4.08
N ASP A 104 -16.54 -14.24 5.04
CA ASP A 104 -17.90 -13.98 5.49
C ASP A 104 -18.15 -12.55 5.97
N PHE A 105 -17.62 -11.54 5.28
CA PHE A 105 -17.83 -10.15 5.66
C PHE A 105 -17.93 -9.24 4.43
N GLU A 106 -18.91 -8.35 4.46
CA GLU A 106 -19.16 -7.33 3.44
C GLU A 106 -19.12 -5.93 4.06
N SER A 107 -18.65 -4.92 3.31
CA SER A 107 -18.57 -3.53 3.80
C SER A 107 -19.92 -2.94 4.17
N VAL A 108 -21.01 -3.44 3.60
CA VAL A 108 -22.39 -3.02 3.92
C VAL A 108 -22.74 -3.29 5.39
N GLU A 109 -22.12 -4.26 6.04
CA GLU A 109 -22.32 -4.56 7.46
C GLU A 109 -21.85 -3.42 8.39
N MET A 110 -21.01 -2.50 7.84
CA MET A 110 -20.55 -1.29 8.55
C MET A 110 -21.53 -0.13 8.51
N THR A 111 -22.64 -0.23 7.76
CA THR A 111 -23.51 0.93 7.43
C THR A 111 -24.04 1.66 8.66
N ASP A 112 -24.31 0.96 9.74
CA ASP A 112 -24.95 1.55 10.94
C ASP A 112 -23.98 1.85 12.11
N ILE A 113 -22.69 1.54 11.97
CA ILE A 113 -21.72 1.70 13.07
C ILE A 113 -21.57 3.15 13.50
N PHE A 114 -21.61 4.10 12.56
CA PHE A 114 -21.42 5.51 12.82
C PHE A 114 -22.73 6.28 13.05
N THR A 115 -23.87 5.64 12.84
CA THR A 115 -25.21 6.27 12.97
C THR A 115 -25.90 5.96 14.29
N LYS A 116 -25.48 4.92 15.00
CA LYS A 116 -25.96 4.63 16.38
C LYS A 116 -25.23 5.54 17.35
N LYS A 117 -25.82 6.67 17.67
CA LYS A 117 -25.52 7.47 18.86
C LYS A 117 -26.34 6.99 20.04
#